data_59b8fa7350bc927d972ee3e83584e6a6
#
_entry.id   59b8fa7350bc927d972ee3e83584e6a6
#
_cell.length_a   1.000
_cell.length_b   1.000
_cell.length_c   1.000
_cell.angle_alpha   90.00
_cell.angle_beta   90.00
_cell.angle_gamma   90.00
#
_symmetry.space_group_name_H-M   'P 1'
#
loop_
_entity.id
_entity.type
_entity.pdbx_description
1 polymer ?
#
loop_
_entity_poly.entity_id
_entity_poly.type
_entity_poly.pdbx_seq_one_letter_code
_entity_poly.pdbx_strand_id
1 'polypeptide(L)'
;MGTVAELLDSYPADLGQVDRKVLATCIERCFECAQACTACADACLSEPGVAEMVKCIRSDLDCADICDATGRVVSRHTGYDANVTRAVLEACAAACASCADECERHTAHEHCRVCAQACRRCEVACRELIAALG
;
A
#
# COMPACT_ATOMS: atom_id res chain seq x y z
N MET A 1 18.96 -9.10 0.22
CA MET A 1 17.51 -9.26 0.13
C MET A 1 16.86 -8.79 1.40
N GLY A 2 15.63 -8.35 1.35
CA GLY A 2 14.95 -7.86 2.53
C GLY A 2 14.19 -8.95 3.29
N THR A 3 13.67 -8.55 4.44
CA THR A 3 12.93 -9.43 5.35
C THR A 3 11.74 -10.12 4.69
N VAL A 4 11.00 -9.41 3.83
CA VAL A 4 9.84 -9.99 3.14
C VAL A 4 10.26 -11.20 2.32
N ALA A 5 11.28 -11.05 1.47
CA ALA A 5 11.77 -12.14 0.63
C ALA A 5 12.29 -13.31 1.48
N GLU A 6 13.04 -13.00 2.54
CA GLU A 6 13.57 -14.02 3.43
C GLU A 6 12.47 -14.83 4.11
N LEU A 7 11.39 -14.16 4.53
CA LEU A 7 10.26 -14.85 5.16
C LEU A 7 9.49 -15.72 4.17
N LEU A 8 9.32 -15.25 2.92
CA LEU A 8 8.71 -16.08 1.88
C LEU A 8 9.55 -17.31 1.57
N ASP A 9 10.88 -17.15 1.49
CA ASP A 9 11.80 -18.27 1.23
C ASP A 9 11.82 -19.29 2.37
N SER A 10 11.60 -18.84 3.60
CA SER A 10 11.61 -19.69 4.79
C SER A 10 10.25 -20.28 5.13
N TYR A 11 9.20 -19.96 4.37
CA TYR A 11 7.87 -20.48 4.66
C TYR A 11 7.87 -22.01 4.56
N PRO A 12 7.34 -22.73 5.59
CA PRO A 12 7.54 -24.18 5.70
C PRO A 12 6.66 -25.03 4.78
N ALA A 13 5.85 -24.43 3.93
CA ALA A 13 4.97 -25.15 3.01
C ALA A 13 5.01 -24.51 1.63
N ASP A 14 4.32 -25.13 0.66
CA ASP A 14 4.22 -24.59 -0.69
C ASP A 14 3.33 -23.33 -0.68
N LEU A 15 3.81 -22.26 -1.31
CA LEU A 15 3.05 -21.03 -1.47
C LEU A 15 2.07 -21.06 -2.65
N GLY A 16 2.03 -22.15 -3.40
CA GLY A 16 1.17 -22.30 -4.58
C GLY A 16 1.78 -21.71 -5.84
N GLN A 17 0.92 -21.36 -6.78
CA GLN A 17 1.34 -20.93 -8.12
C GLN A 17 1.66 -19.44 -8.22
N VAL A 18 1.47 -18.67 -7.15
CA VAL A 18 1.71 -17.24 -7.17
C VAL A 18 3.20 -16.93 -7.38
N ASP A 19 3.49 -15.94 -8.23
CA ASP A 19 4.86 -15.48 -8.44
C ASP A 19 5.36 -14.84 -7.15
N ARG A 20 6.45 -15.37 -6.60
CA ARG A 20 7.02 -14.88 -5.33
C ARG A 20 7.50 -13.44 -5.42
N LYS A 21 8.01 -13.01 -6.57
CA LYS A 21 8.43 -11.63 -6.78
C LYS A 21 7.26 -10.67 -6.72
N VAL A 22 6.15 -11.03 -7.38
CA VAL A 22 4.94 -10.22 -7.37
C VAL A 22 4.38 -10.11 -5.96
N LEU A 23 4.35 -11.23 -5.24
CA LEU A 23 3.88 -11.28 -3.85
C LEU A 23 4.77 -10.44 -2.93
N ALA A 24 6.08 -10.64 -2.99
CA ALA A 24 7.03 -9.89 -2.17
C ALA A 24 6.95 -8.40 -2.42
N THR A 25 6.89 -8.01 -3.70
CA THR A 25 6.79 -6.60 -4.08
C THR A 25 5.51 -5.98 -3.52
N CYS A 26 4.38 -6.68 -3.61
CA CYS A 26 3.12 -6.17 -3.08
C CYS A 26 3.19 -5.94 -1.57
N ILE A 27 3.73 -6.91 -0.83
CA ILE A 27 3.89 -6.77 0.62
C ILE A 27 4.77 -5.55 0.95
N GLU A 28 5.91 -5.43 0.27
CA GLU A 28 6.84 -4.32 0.50
C GLU A 28 6.20 -2.97 0.17
N ARG A 29 5.49 -2.87 -0.94
CA ARG A 29 4.82 -1.63 -1.35
C ARG A 29 3.68 -1.24 -0.41
N CYS A 30 2.95 -2.22 0.13
CA CYS A 30 1.90 -1.94 1.10
C CYS A 30 2.46 -1.28 2.36
N PHE A 31 3.54 -1.83 2.93
CA PHE A 31 4.14 -1.26 4.14
C PHE A 31 4.86 0.07 3.87
N GLU A 32 5.51 0.19 2.72
CA GLU A 32 6.10 1.46 2.30
C GLU A 32 5.04 2.56 2.18
N CYS A 33 3.92 2.23 1.55
CA CYS A 33 2.82 3.18 1.36
C CYS A 33 2.17 3.56 2.69
N ALA A 34 1.99 2.60 3.59
CA ALA A 34 1.45 2.87 4.93
C ALA A 34 2.33 3.88 5.69
N GLN A 35 3.65 3.70 5.63
CA GLN A 35 4.58 4.61 6.28
C GLN A 35 4.55 5.99 5.59
N ALA A 36 4.60 6.02 4.27
CA ALA A 36 4.62 7.27 3.50
C ALA A 36 3.35 8.10 3.75
N CYS A 37 2.18 7.46 3.72
CA CYS A 37 0.90 8.14 3.95
C CYS A 37 0.81 8.67 5.38
N THR A 38 1.27 7.90 6.38
CA THR A 38 1.30 8.35 7.76
C THR A 38 2.21 9.57 7.93
N ALA A 39 3.40 9.53 7.34
CA ALA A 39 4.36 10.63 7.40
C ALA A 39 3.83 11.87 6.68
N CYS A 40 3.18 11.68 5.52
CA CYS A 40 2.60 12.80 4.78
C CYS A 40 1.46 13.45 5.54
N ALA A 41 0.58 12.66 6.17
CA ALA A 41 -0.50 13.20 6.99
C ALA A 41 0.05 14.07 8.12
N ASP A 42 1.07 13.58 8.81
CA ASP A 42 1.71 14.34 9.88
C ASP A 42 2.35 15.62 9.36
N ALA A 43 3.05 15.54 8.24
CA ALA A 43 3.68 16.72 7.63
C ALA A 43 2.63 17.76 7.21
N CYS A 44 1.50 17.32 6.68
CA CYS A 44 0.39 18.22 6.34
C CYS A 44 -0.13 18.99 7.56
N LEU A 45 -0.15 18.33 8.74
CA LEU A 45 -0.58 18.96 9.98
C LEU A 45 0.37 20.07 10.42
N SER A 46 1.60 20.07 9.97
CA SER A 46 2.61 21.09 10.28
C SER A 46 2.70 22.19 9.25
N GLU A 47 1.94 22.11 8.17
CA GLU A 47 1.94 23.16 7.14
C GLU A 47 1.15 24.37 7.61
N PRO A 48 1.63 25.59 7.29
CA PRO A 48 0.87 26.82 7.63
C PRO A 48 -0.54 26.83 7.03
N GLY A 49 -0.71 26.24 5.85
CA GLY A 49 -2.01 26.15 5.16
C GLY A 49 -2.76 24.86 5.46
N VAL A 50 -2.70 24.36 6.69
CA VAL A 50 -3.30 23.07 7.07
C VAL A 50 -4.79 22.98 6.73
N ALA A 51 -5.51 24.08 6.77
CA ALA A 51 -6.95 24.08 6.45
C ALA A 51 -7.23 23.62 5.02
N GLU A 52 -6.29 23.81 4.10
CA GLU A 52 -6.42 23.39 2.70
C GLU A 52 -6.00 21.94 2.49
N MET A 53 -5.43 21.30 3.54
CA MET A 53 -4.88 19.94 3.49
C MET A 53 -5.80 18.90 4.13
N VAL A 54 -6.98 19.31 4.56
CA VAL A 54 -7.89 18.43 5.33
C VAL A 54 -8.19 17.13 4.59
N LYS A 55 -8.55 17.21 3.30
CA LYS A 55 -8.85 16.03 2.52
C LYS A 55 -7.61 15.17 2.26
N CYS A 56 -6.46 15.81 2.06
CA CYS A 56 -5.20 15.08 1.87
C CYS A 56 -4.84 14.30 3.13
N ILE A 57 -4.99 14.92 4.30
CA ILE A 57 -4.75 14.26 5.60
C ILE A 57 -5.67 13.06 5.75
N ARG A 58 -6.97 13.22 5.51
CA ARG A 58 -7.93 12.12 5.63
C ARG A 58 -7.60 10.98 4.66
N SER A 59 -7.33 11.30 3.39
CA SER A 59 -6.97 10.30 2.39
C SER A 59 -5.71 9.54 2.76
N ASP A 60 -4.70 10.26 3.27
CA ASP A 60 -3.45 9.64 3.73
C ASP A 60 -3.71 8.64 4.86
N LEU A 61 -4.50 9.02 5.86
CA LEU A 61 -4.78 8.16 7.01
C LEU A 61 -5.57 6.92 6.61
N ASP A 62 -6.59 7.09 5.76
CA ASP A 62 -7.36 5.95 5.25
C ASP A 62 -6.47 5.00 4.45
N CYS A 63 -5.65 5.56 3.57
CA CYS A 63 -4.74 4.77 2.74
C CYS A 63 -3.71 4.03 3.59
N ALA A 64 -3.16 4.70 4.61
CA ALA A 64 -2.19 4.08 5.52
C ALA A 64 -2.81 2.86 6.24
N ASP A 65 -4.02 3.01 6.75
CA ASP A 65 -4.69 1.92 7.46
C ASP A 65 -4.98 0.74 6.54
N ILE A 66 -5.47 1.02 5.34
CA ILE A 66 -5.81 -0.04 4.36
C ILE A 66 -4.54 -0.72 3.88
N CYS A 67 -3.48 0.03 3.57
CA CYS A 67 -2.22 -0.54 3.11
C CYS A 67 -1.57 -1.42 4.19
N ASP A 68 -1.59 -0.99 5.44
CA ASP A 68 -1.05 -1.77 6.54
C ASP A 68 -1.81 -3.09 6.72
N ALA A 69 -3.14 -3.02 6.73
CA ALA A 69 -3.98 -4.21 6.82
C ALA A 69 -3.74 -5.14 5.64
N THR A 70 -3.65 -4.61 4.42
CA THR A 70 -3.43 -5.40 3.22
C THR A 70 -2.08 -6.12 3.27
N GLY A 71 -1.02 -5.41 3.62
CA GLY A 71 0.31 -6.01 3.76
C GLY A 71 0.32 -7.16 4.75
N ARG A 72 -0.43 -7.03 5.84
CA ARG A 72 -0.55 -8.09 6.85
C ARG A 72 -1.35 -9.28 6.34
N VAL A 73 -2.46 -9.05 5.66
CA VAL A 73 -3.30 -10.12 5.11
C VAL A 73 -2.52 -10.92 4.08
N VAL A 74 -1.86 -10.27 3.13
CA VAL A 74 -1.13 -10.98 2.05
C VAL A 74 0.20 -11.59 2.53
N SER A 75 0.61 -11.30 3.77
CA SER A 75 1.75 -11.94 4.41
C SER A 75 1.41 -13.30 5.02
N ARG A 76 0.12 -13.65 5.11
CA ARG A 76 -0.35 -14.89 5.71
C ARG A 76 -0.82 -15.86 4.63
N HIS A 77 -0.37 -17.11 4.71
CA HIS A 77 -0.61 -18.09 3.65
C HIS A 77 -1.35 -19.34 4.13
N THR A 78 -1.31 -19.63 5.41
CA THR A 78 -2.00 -20.80 5.99
C THR A 78 -3.51 -20.53 6.00
N GLY A 79 -4.27 -21.48 5.43
CA GLY A 79 -5.73 -21.35 5.37
C GLY A 79 -6.19 -20.21 4.47
N TYR A 80 -5.46 -19.95 3.43
CA TYR A 80 -5.67 -18.86 2.49
C TYR A 80 -7.11 -18.83 1.94
N ASP A 81 -7.71 -17.64 1.97
CA ASP A 81 -9.03 -17.38 1.39
C ASP A 81 -8.88 -16.39 0.24
N ALA A 82 -9.06 -16.88 -0.97
CA ALA A 82 -8.89 -16.08 -2.19
C ALA A 82 -9.87 -14.89 -2.25
N ASN A 83 -11.09 -15.07 -1.74
CA ASN A 83 -12.10 -14.01 -1.77
C ASN A 83 -11.71 -12.83 -0.88
N VAL A 84 -11.23 -13.13 0.33
CA VAL A 84 -10.79 -12.08 1.27
C VAL A 84 -9.55 -11.39 0.73
N THR A 85 -8.58 -12.15 0.25
CA THR A 85 -7.34 -11.60 -0.30
C THR A 85 -7.62 -10.68 -1.49
N ARG A 86 -8.46 -11.12 -2.42
CA ARG A 86 -8.83 -10.30 -3.57
C ARG A 86 -9.53 -9.01 -3.14
N ALA A 87 -10.49 -9.11 -2.22
CA ALA A 87 -11.25 -7.95 -1.76
C ALA A 87 -10.36 -6.91 -1.08
N VAL A 88 -9.42 -7.33 -0.23
CA VAL A 88 -8.52 -6.40 0.44
C VAL A 88 -7.54 -5.75 -0.55
N LEU A 89 -7.07 -6.51 -1.54
CA LEU A 89 -6.21 -5.96 -2.60
C LEU A 89 -6.95 -4.93 -3.45
N GLU A 90 -8.20 -5.20 -3.79
CA GLU A 90 -9.02 -4.25 -4.56
C GLU A 90 -9.26 -2.97 -3.76
N ALA A 91 -9.56 -3.09 -2.46
CA ALA A 91 -9.72 -1.95 -1.58
C ALA A 91 -8.43 -1.14 -1.48
N CYS A 92 -7.29 -1.83 -1.36
CA CYS A 92 -5.98 -1.18 -1.29
C CYS A 92 -5.65 -0.43 -2.57
N ALA A 93 -5.87 -1.06 -3.73
CA ALA A 93 -5.64 -0.41 -5.02
C ALA A 93 -6.50 0.86 -5.16
N ALA A 94 -7.77 0.78 -4.76
CA ALA A 94 -8.67 1.94 -4.81
C ALA A 94 -8.23 3.06 -3.87
N ALA A 95 -7.84 2.72 -2.64
CA ALA A 95 -7.37 3.69 -1.66
C ALA A 95 -6.09 4.37 -2.13
N CYS A 96 -5.16 3.60 -2.68
CA CYS A 96 -3.90 4.12 -3.21
C CYS A 96 -4.14 5.07 -4.39
N ALA A 97 -5.05 4.71 -5.31
CA ALA A 97 -5.38 5.56 -6.45
C ALA A 97 -5.99 6.89 -5.99
N SER A 98 -6.95 6.83 -5.06
CA SER A 98 -7.61 8.03 -4.53
C SER A 98 -6.63 8.93 -3.77
N CYS A 99 -5.76 8.33 -2.94
CA CYS A 99 -4.76 9.08 -2.18
C CYS A 99 -3.72 9.72 -3.11
N ALA A 100 -3.27 8.99 -4.13
CA ALA A 100 -2.35 9.54 -5.12
C ALA A 100 -2.98 10.73 -5.86
N ASP A 101 -4.25 10.60 -6.28
CA ASP A 101 -4.95 11.69 -6.95
C ASP A 101 -5.00 12.95 -6.06
N GLU A 102 -5.29 12.77 -4.77
CA GLU A 102 -5.37 13.89 -3.84
C GLU A 102 -3.99 14.51 -3.58
N CYS A 103 -2.97 13.68 -3.32
CA CYS A 103 -1.60 14.17 -3.09
C CYS A 103 -1.04 14.90 -4.32
N GLU A 104 -1.40 14.46 -5.53
CA GLU A 104 -0.95 15.09 -6.77
C GLU A 104 -1.49 16.50 -6.96
N ARG A 105 -2.51 16.89 -6.21
CA ARG A 105 -3.02 18.26 -6.19
C ARG A 105 -2.18 19.19 -5.32
N HIS A 106 -1.27 18.64 -4.53
CA HIS A 106 -0.49 19.39 -3.55
C HIS A 106 1.02 19.22 -3.74
N THR A 107 1.46 19.03 -4.99
CA THR A 107 2.87 18.71 -5.29
C THR A 107 3.83 19.89 -5.06
N ALA A 108 3.32 21.07 -4.74
CA ALA A 108 4.15 22.17 -4.23
C ALA A 108 4.80 21.77 -2.89
N HIS A 109 4.19 20.85 -2.16
CA HIS A 109 4.75 20.26 -0.95
C HIS A 109 5.47 18.96 -1.33
N GLU A 110 6.76 18.89 -1.05
CA GLU A 110 7.60 17.72 -1.41
C GLU A 110 7.08 16.42 -0.81
N HIS A 111 6.61 16.47 0.46
CA HIS A 111 6.08 15.26 1.11
C HIS A 111 4.84 14.72 0.41
N CYS A 112 4.00 15.58 -0.18
CA CYS A 112 2.83 15.14 -0.96
C CYS A 112 3.27 14.47 -2.27
N ARG A 113 4.30 15.00 -2.92
CA ARG A 113 4.84 14.41 -4.14
C ARG A 113 5.41 13.01 -3.86
N VAL A 114 6.19 12.88 -2.79
CA VAL A 114 6.77 11.59 -2.38
C VAL A 114 5.67 10.58 -2.05
N CYS A 115 4.66 11.02 -1.30
CA CYS A 115 3.52 10.18 -0.93
C CYS A 115 2.75 9.70 -2.16
N ALA A 116 2.47 10.60 -3.12
CA ALA A 116 1.79 10.23 -4.36
C ALA A 116 2.54 9.13 -5.11
N GLN A 117 3.86 9.22 -5.18
CA GLN A 117 4.67 8.21 -5.84
C GLN A 117 4.59 6.85 -5.13
N ALA A 118 4.64 6.84 -3.80
CA ALA A 118 4.50 5.62 -3.02
C ALA A 118 3.11 4.99 -3.22
N CYS A 119 2.06 5.80 -3.26
CA CYS A 119 0.70 5.35 -3.52
C CYS A 119 0.58 4.73 -4.92
N ARG A 120 1.15 5.35 -5.94
CA ARG A 120 1.12 4.79 -7.30
C ARG A 120 1.83 3.46 -7.40
N ARG A 121 3.00 3.33 -6.75
CA ARG A 121 3.73 2.05 -6.73
C ARG A 121 2.91 0.95 -6.05
N CYS A 122 2.25 1.28 -4.95
CA CYS A 122 1.43 0.31 -4.23
C CYS A 122 0.19 -0.08 -5.04
N GLU A 123 -0.45 0.87 -5.70
CA GLU A 123 -1.59 0.60 -6.59
C GLU A 123 -1.20 -0.42 -7.67
N VAL A 124 -0.09 -0.18 -8.36
CA VAL A 124 0.40 -1.07 -9.42
C VAL A 124 0.69 -2.45 -8.87
N ALA A 125 1.38 -2.54 -7.72
CA ALA A 125 1.72 -3.82 -7.11
C ALA A 125 0.48 -4.62 -6.71
N CYS A 126 -0.54 -3.95 -6.15
CA CYS A 126 -1.80 -4.60 -5.81
C CYS A 126 -2.52 -5.14 -7.04
N ARG A 127 -2.58 -4.35 -8.12
CA ARG A 127 -3.23 -4.78 -9.36
C ARG A 127 -2.50 -5.95 -10.02
N GLU A 128 -1.17 -5.96 -9.98
CA GLU A 128 -0.37 -7.06 -10.49
C GLU A 128 -0.61 -8.34 -9.68
N LEU A 129 -0.71 -8.23 -8.36
CA LEU A 129 -1.00 -9.41 -7.54
C LEU A 129 -2.42 -9.93 -7.79
N ILE A 130 -3.42 -9.05 -7.92
CA ILE A 130 -4.78 -9.46 -8.27
C ILE A 130 -4.77 -10.26 -9.58
N ALA A 131 -4.08 -9.76 -10.59
CA ALA A 131 -3.98 -10.45 -11.88
C ALA A 131 -3.29 -11.82 -11.75
N ALA A 132 -2.30 -11.93 -10.87
CA ALA A 132 -1.56 -13.18 -10.63
C ALA A 132 -2.38 -14.21 -9.86
N LEU A 133 -3.40 -13.79 -9.13
CA LEU A 133 -4.28 -14.71 -8.39
C LEU A 133 -5.26 -15.45 -9.31
N GLY A 134 -5.42 -14.96 -10.52
CA GLY A 134 -6.35 -15.55 -11.47
C GLY A 134 -7.78 -15.17 -11.21
#